data_d313d2814ea5e2005ef087fc8d969ef8
#
_entry.id   d313d2814ea5e2005ef087fc8d969ef8
#
_cell.length_a   1.000
_cell.length_b   1.000
_cell.length_c   1.000
_cell.angle_alpha   90.00
_cell.angle_beta   90.00
_cell.angle_gamma   90.00
#
_symmetry.space_group_name_H-M   'P 1'
#
loop_
_entity.id
_entity.type
_entity.pdbx_description
1 polymer ?
#
loop_
_entity_poly.entity_id
_entity_poly.type
_entity_poly.pdbx_seq_one_letter_code
_entity_poly.pdbx_strand_id
1 'polypeptide(L)'
;MNGPGAASVASEPIIEVVDVVKVYRDGNIRALDGVSLTVARSEFVSITGPSGCGKSTLLNLLAALDQPTSGVVKVNGRDLRQVKDLSRYRREEVGLVFQLHTLLPQLSALANIEIAMPHSRGRSQSRAERARDLLAEMGLASAERRVPAQLSGGERQRVAIARALANDPGILLADEPTGSLDSASVDNFLQLLRRLRAEHGTTIVMVTHDNEVAAAADRTIEMSDGRVVMAHVS
;
A
#
# COMPACT_ATOMS: atom_id res chain seq x y z
N MET A 1 31.12 17.64 -33.98
CA MET A 1 31.18 16.35 -33.31
C MET A 1 30.10 16.36 -32.22
N ASN A 2 28.95 15.82 -32.54
CA ASN A 2 27.82 15.70 -31.55
C ASN A 2 28.05 14.42 -30.76
N GLY A 3 28.28 14.57 -29.45
CA GLY A 3 28.31 13.46 -28.52
C GLY A 3 26.93 12.84 -28.38
N PRO A 4 26.79 11.50 -28.19
CA PRO A 4 25.51 10.83 -28.02
C PRO A 4 24.89 11.25 -26.70
N GLY A 5 23.64 11.72 -26.77
CA GLY A 5 22.85 12.04 -25.62
C GLY A 5 22.72 10.83 -24.69
N ALA A 6 22.97 11.06 -23.41
CA ALA A 6 22.74 10.07 -22.36
C ALA A 6 21.26 9.63 -22.39
N ALA A 7 21.04 8.42 -22.90
CA ALA A 7 19.76 7.76 -22.70
C ALA A 7 19.57 7.59 -21.19
N SER A 8 18.56 8.25 -20.62
CA SER A 8 18.09 8.01 -19.26
C SER A 8 17.81 6.52 -19.13
N VAL A 9 18.62 5.82 -18.35
CA VAL A 9 18.36 4.44 -17.96
C VAL A 9 17.08 4.51 -17.11
N ALA A 10 15.94 4.24 -17.73
CA ALA A 10 14.69 4.12 -17.00
C ALA A 10 14.89 3.02 -15.95
N SER A 11 14.89 3.39 -14.68
CA SER A 11 15.03 2.45 -13.57
C SER A 11 13.92 1.39 -13.70
N GLU A 12 14.29 0.12 -13.56
CA GLU A 12 13.31 -0.97 -13.60
C GLU A 12 12.14 -0.70 -12.62
N PRO A 13 10.89 -0.89 -13.06
CA PRO A 13 9.73 -0.63 -12.21
C PRO A 13 9.74 -1.59 -11.01
N ILE A 14 9.30 -1.09 -9.84
CA ILE A 14 9.17 -1.93 -8.66
C ILE A 14 7.96 -2.86 -8.76
N ILE A 15 6.89 -2.41 -9.44
CA ILE A 15 5.69 -3.20 -9.74
C ILE A 15 5.50 -3.22 -11.25
N GLU A 16 5.25 -4.42 -11.78
CA GLU A 16 4.89 -4.66 -13.19
C GLU A 16 3.68 -5.59 -13.24
N VAL A 17 2.60 -5.15 -13.83
CA VAL A 17 1.37 -5.91 -14.08
C VAL A 17 1.22 -6.04 -15.59
N VAL A 18 1.12 -7.27 -16.10
CA VAL A 18 1.09 -7.54 -17.55
C VAL A 18 -0.10 -8.43 -17.86
N ASP A 19 -1.04 -7.87 -18.61
CA ASP A 19 -2.22 -8.54 -19.16
C ASP A 19 -3.00 -9.39 -18.13
N VAL A 20 -3.18 -8.81 -16.93
CA VAL A 20 -3.76 -9.50 -15.78
C VAL A 20 -5.28 -9.60 -15.93
N VAL A 21 -5.77 -10.84 -15.85
CA VAL A 21 -7.20 -11.17 -15.77
C VAL A 21 -7.48 -11.82 -14.42
N LYS A 22 -8.59 -11.42 -13.80
CA LYS A 22 -9.10 -12.08 -12.59
C LYS A 22 -10.58 -12.38 -12.74
N VAL A 23 -10.93 -13.67 -12.65
CA VAL A 23 -12.32 -14.16 -12.68
C VAL A 23 -12.62 -14.88 -11.38
N TYR A 24 -13.65 -14.45 -10.67
CA TYR A 24 -14.19 -15.16 -9.52
C TYR A 24 -15.26 -16.14 -10.00
N ARG A 25 -15.08 -17.43 -9.66
CA ARG A 25 -15.95 -18.51 -10.13
C ARG A 25 -17.37 -18.42 -9.55
N ASP A 26 -17.49 -17.94 -8.31
CA ASP A 26 -18.76 -17.68 -7.66
C ASP A 26 -19.41 -16.44 -8.31
N GLY A 27 -20.36 -16.71 -9.25
CA GLY A 27 -21.04 -15.66 -10.03
C GLY A 27 -20.39 -15.30 -11.38
N ASN A 28 -19.30 -15.95 -11.78
CA ASN A 28 -18.59 -15.69 -13.04
C ASN A 28 -18.24 -14.20 -13.26
N ILE A 29 -17.78 -13.54 -12.18
CA ILE A 29 -17.46 -12.11 -12.19
C ILE A 29 -16.03 -11.92 -12.68
N ARG A 30 -15.88 -11.24 -13.84
CA ARG A 30 -14.58 -10.81 -14.34
C ARG A 30 -14.21 -9.48 -13.69
N ALA A 31 -13.46 -9.55 -12.60
CA ALA A 31 -13.08 -8.37 -11.81
C ALA A 31 -11.91 -7.59 -12.41
N LEU A 32 -11.00 -8.27 -13.15
CA LEU A 32 -9.94 -7.64 -13.95
C LEU A 32 -9.93 -8.26 -15.34
N ASP A 33 -9.73 -7.44 -16.36
CA ASP A 33 -9.82 -7.81 -17.77
C ASP A 33 -8.67 -7.21 -18.61
N GLY A 34 -7.51 -7.85 -18.57
CA GLY A 34 -6.33 -7.45 -19.33
C GLY A 34 -5.64 -6.21 -18.77
N VAL A 35 -5.57 -6.08 -17.43
CA VAL A 35 -4.91 -4.94 -16.79
C VAL A 35 -3.40 -5.01 -16.99
N SER A 36 -2.84 -3.90 -17.51
CA SER A 36 -1.39 -3.70 -17.63
C SER A 36 -1.02 -2.32 -17.07
N LEU A 37 -0.04 -2.29 -16.16
CA LEU A 37 0.51 -1.06 -15.59
C LEU A 37 1.89 -1.32 -14.99
N THR A 38 2.65 -0.27 -14.79
CA THR A 38 3.92 -0.28 -14.06
C THR A 38 3.91 0.79 -12.98
N VAL A 39 4.67 0.59 -11.90
CA VAL A 39 4.93 1.60 -10.88
C VAL A 39 6.43 1.69 -10.65
N ALA A 40 6.98 2.89 -10.72
CA ALA A 40 8.40 3.14 -10.48
C ALA A 40 8.74 3.09 -8.98
N ARG A 41 10.02 2.94 -8.64
CA ARG A 41 10.47 3.05 -7.24
C ARG A 41 10.21 4.45 -6.71
N SER A 42 9.77 4.52 -5.45
CA SER A 42 9.43 5.77 -4.77
C SER A 42 8.37 6.61 -5.48
N GLU A 43 7.59 6.02 -6.39
CA GLU A 43 6.44 6.66 -7.00
C GLU A 43 5.23 6.59 -6.06
N PHE A 44 4.44 7.64 -6.01
CA PHE A 44 3.12 7.64 -5.39
C PHE A 44 2.06 7.59 -6.49
N VAL A 45 1.38 6.47 -6.61
CA VAL A 45 0.31 6.24 -7.60
C VAL A 45 -1.03 6.15 -6.90
N SER A 46 -2.02 6.88 -7.39
CA SER A 46 -3.42 6.67 -7.03
C SER A 46 -4.14 5.84 -8.10
N ILE A 47 -5.06 4.98 -7.67
CA ILE A 47 -5.95 4.21 -8.53
C ILE A 47 -7.37 4.64 -8.22
N THR A 48 -8.06 5.19 -9.23
CA THR A 48 -9.43 5.71 -9.12
C THR A 48 -10.40 4.95 -10.00
N GLY A 49 -11.69 5.21 -9.84
CA GLY A 49 -12.76 4.62 -10.64
C GLY A 49 -13.98 4.22 -9.81
N PRO A 50 -15.10 3.87 -10.46
CA PRO A 50 -16.36 3.54 -9.79
C PRO A 50 -16.23 2.32 -8.84
N SER A 51 -17.16 2.20 -7.89
CA SER A 51 -17.26 1.01 -7.05
C SER A 51 -17.43 -0.25 -7.90
N GLY A 52 -16.73 -1.32 -7.52
CA GLY A 52 -16.80 -2.61 -8.22
C GLY A 52 -15.95 -2.71 -9.50
N CYS A 53 -15.25 -1.65 -9.94
CA CYS A 53 -14.44 -1.70 -11.18
C CYS A 53 -13.12 -2.48 -11.05
N GLY A 54 -12.82 -3.13 -9.91
CA GLY A 54 -11.67 -4.03 -9.76
C GLY A 54 -10.47 -3.46 -8.97
N LYS A 55 -10.53 -2.23 -8.43
CA LYS A 55 -9.40 -1.60 -7.70
C LYS A 55 -8.87 -2.43 -6.54
N SER A 56 -9.74 -2.82 -5.61
CA SER A 56 -9.36 -3.65 -4.45
C SER A 56 -8.90 -5.05 -4.88
N THR A 57 -9.45 -5.59 -5.99
CA THR A 57 -8.97 -6.84 -6.58
C THR A 57 -7.53 -6.70 -7.05
N LEU A 58 -7.21 -5.63 -7.77
CA LEU A 58 -5.84 -5.36 -8.21
C LEU A 58 -4.90 -5.22 -7.01
N LEU A 59 -5.32 -4.47 -5.99
CA LEU A 59 -4.54 -4.29 -4.77
C LEU A 59 -4.27 -5.61 -4.04
N ASN A 60 -5.26 -6.50 -3.98
CA ASN A 60 -5.12 -7.84 -3.41
C ASN A 60 -4.13 -8.72 -4.19
N LEU A 61 -4.06 -8.60 -5.51
CA LEU A 61 -3.06 -9.29 -6.32
C LEU A 61 -1.64 -8.75 -6.05
N LEU A 62 -1.48 -7.42 -5.95
CA LEU A 62 -0.21 -6.79 -5.59
C LEU A 62 0.27 -7.20 -4.20
N ALA A 63 -0.66 -7.37 -3.26
CA ALA A 63 -0.39 -7.85 -1.90
C ALA A 63 -0.16 -9.37 -1.82
N ALA A 64 -0.31 -10.11 -2.93
CA ALA A 64 -0.32 -11.57 -2.94
C ALA A 64 -1.31 -12.20 -1.93
N LEU A 65 -2.44 -11.53 -1.71
CA LEU A 65 -3.59 -12.06 -0.97
C LEU A 65 -4.46 -12.93 -1.85
N ASP A 66 -4.37 -12.73 -3.17
CA ASP A 66 -5.04 -13.52 -4.20
C ASP A 66 -4.09 -13.73 -5.39
N GLN A 67 -4.49 -14.56 -6.36
CA GLN A 67 -3.70 -14.84 -7.56
C GLN A 67 -4.48 -14.49 -8.82
N PRO A 68 -3.82 -14.00 -9.89
CA PRO A 68 -4.47 -13.75 -11.16
C PRO A 68 -4.93 -15.07 -11.80
N THR A 69 -6.03 -15.02 -12.58
CA THR A 69 -6.49 -16.13 -13.40
C THR A 69 -5.55 -16.32 -14.59
N SER A 70 -5.10 -15.23 -15.20
CA SER A 70 -4.05 -15.20 -16.24
C SER A 70 -3.27 -13.88 -16.17
N GLY A 71 -2.20 -13.74 -16.96
CA GLY A 71 -1.30 -12.62 -16.91
C GLY A 71 -0.24 -12.75 -15.82
N VAL A 72 0.55 -11.71 -15.57
CA VAL A 72 1.70 -11.74 -14.65
C VAL A 72 1.69 -10.52 -13.76
N VAL A 73 1.95 -10.73 -12.46
CA VAL A 73 2.24 -9.67 -11.49
C VAL A 73 3.66 -9.86 -10.99
N LYS A 74 4.53 -8.89 -11.25
CA LYS A 74 5.90 -8.89 -10.72
C LYS A 74 6.10 -7.77 -9.72
N VAL A 75 6.84 -8.08 -8.68
CA VAL A 75 7.33 -7.11 -7.69
C VAL A 75 8.83 -7.31 -7.51
N ASN A 76 9.58 -6.22 -7.56
CA ASN A 76 11.05 -6.28 -7.56
C ASN A 76 11.61 -7.25 -8.63
N GLY A 77 11.02 -7.26 -9.84
CA GLY A 77 11.39 -8.14 -10.96
C GLY A 77 10.98 -9.61 -10.80
N ARG A 78 10.34 -10.00 -9.67
CA ARG A 78 9.95 -11.41 -9.40
C ARG A 78 8.46 -11.64 -9.64
N ASP A 79 8.11 -12.62 -10.45
CA ASP A 79 6.71 -13.07 -10.62
C ASP A 79 6.19 -13.63 -9.29
N LEU A 80 5.13 -13.04 -8.74
CA LEU A 80 4.56 -13.44 -7.44
C LEU A 80 4.05 -14.89 -7.42
N ARG A 81 3.70 -15.49 -8.57
CA ARG A 81 3.33 -16.91 -8.65
C ARG A 81 4.51 -17.86 -8.41
N GLN A 82 5.74 -17.37 -8.59
CA GLN A 82 6.98 -18.15 -8.40
C GLN A 82 7.59 -17.93 -7.00
N VAL A 83 7.05 -16.98 -6.22
CA VAL A 83 7.51 -16.72 -4.85
C VAL A 83 7.06 -17.85 -3.92
N LYS A 84 8.00 -18.61 -3.37
CA LYS A 84 7.71 -19.78 -2.53
C LYS A 84 7.08 -19.42 -1.18
N ASP A 85 7.48 -18.28 -0.59
CA ASP A 85 6.99 -17.81 0.71
C ASP A 85 6.31 -16.44 0.57
N LEU A 86 5.02 -16.48 0.20
CA LEU A 86 4.19 -15.28 0.09
C LEU A 86 3.91 -14.63 1.46
N SER A 87 4.02 -15.39 2.56
CA SER A 87 3.87 -14.84 3.91
C SER A 87 5.07 -13.96 4.27
N ARG A 88 6.26 -14.38 3.88
CA ARG A 88 7.48 -13.58 4.00
C ARG A 88 7.40 -12.32 3.12
N TYR A 89 6.97 -12.46 1.86
CA TYR A 89 6.77 -11.34 0.95
C TYR A 89 5.86 -10.27 1.57
N ARG A 90 4.65 -10.66 2.06
CA ARG A 90 3.71 -9.74 2.71
C ARG A 90 4.27 -9.09 3.96
N ARG A 91 5.08 -9.83 4.72
CA ARG A 91 5.65 -9.33 5.97
C ARG A 91 6.80 -8.35 5.76
N GLU A 92 7.67 -8.61 4.77
CA GLU A 92 8.95 -7.91 4.62
C GLU A 92 8.94 -6.85 3.51
N GLU A 93 8.11 -7.02 2.47
CA GLU A 93 8.15 -6.16 1.29
C GLU A 93 6.94 -5.26 1.13
N VAL A 94 5.80 -5.62 1.75
CA VAL A 94 4.52 -4.92 1.55
C VAL A 94 3.90 -4.52 2.87
N GLY A 95 3.63 -3.23 3.04
CA GLY A 95 2.75 -2.70 4.07
C GLY A 95 1.32 -2.61 3.54
N LEU A 96 0.33 -3.04 4.32
CA LEU A 96 -1.08 -3.02 3.95
C LEU A 96 -1.88 -2.13 4.89
N VAL A 97 -2.61 -1.17 4.31
CA VAL A 97 -3.55 -0.31 5.01
C VAL A 97 -4.93 -0.51 4.40
N PHE A 98 -5.90 -0.95 5.20
CA PHE A 98 -7.27 -1.19 4.78
C PHE A 98 -8.22 -0.10 5.29
N GLN A 99 -9.31 0.12 4.59
CA GLN A 99 -10.36 1.10 4.91
C GLN A 99 -10.88 0.96 6.36
N LEU A 100 -11.12 -0.25 6.84
CA LEU A 100 -11.64 -0.53 8.19
C LEU A 100 -10.53 -0.64 9.25
N HIS A 101 -9.32 -0.16 8.97
CA HIS A 101 -8.15 -0.16 9.85
C HIS A 101 -7.68 -1.56 10.31
N THR A 102 -8.56 -2.54 10.38
CA THR A 102 -8.33 -3.96 10.77
C THR A 102 -7.44 -4.14 12.01
N LEU A 103 -7.51 -3.18 12.96
CA LEU A 103 -6.82 -3.30 14.23
C LEU A 103 -7.46 -4.39 15.09
N LEU A 104 -6.65 -5.14 15.82
CA LEU A 104 -7.14 -6.14 16.77
C LEU A 104 -7.70 -5.40 18.00
N PRO A 105 -9.03 -5.52 18.28
CA PRO A 105 -9.68 -4.65 19.24
C PRO A 105 -9.26 -4.89 20.69
N GLN A 106 -8.71 -6.08 20.99
CA GLN A 106 -8.23 -6.46 22.33
C GLN A 106 -6.78 -6.02 22.58
N LEU A 107 -6.05 -5.62 21.54
CA LEU A 107 -4.65 -5.22 21.65
C LEU A 107 -4.54 -3.69 21.75
N SER A 108 -3.56 -3.22 22.53
CA SER A 108 -3.21 -1.81 22.56
C SER A 108 -2.64 -1.34 21.20
N ALA A 109 -2.51 -0.03 21.00
CA ALA A 109 -1.86 0.54 19.82
C ALA A 109 -0.45 -0.03 19.63
N LEU A 110 0.35 -0.09 20.70
CA LEU A 110 1.68 -0.68 20.69
C LEU A 110 1.63 -2.15 20.22
N ALA A 111 0.79 -2.97 20.87
CA ALA A 111 0.69 -4.40 20.59
C ALA A 111 0.16 -4.70 19.17
N ASN A 112 -0.70 -3.83 18.62
CA ASN A 112 -1.15 -3.91 17.23
C ASN A 112 -0.01 -3.72 16.23
N ILE A 113 1.02 -2.93 16.56
CA ILE A 113 2.20 -2.77 15.72
C ILE A 113 3.16 -3.93 15.93
N GLU A 114 3.43 -4.30 17.20
CA GLU A 114 4.35 -5.39 17.54
C GLU A 114 4.00 -6.73 16.88
N ILE A 115 2.70 -7.04 16.74
CA ILE A 115 2.26 -8.33 16.17
C ILE A 115 2.62 -8.49 14.70
N ALA A 116 2.84 -7.38 13.96
CA ALA A 116 3.29 -7.43 12.58
C ALA A 116 4.76 -7.82 12.44
N MET A 117 5.54 -7.69 13.52
CA MET A 117 6.98 -7.96 13.50
C MET A 117 7.30 -9.39 13.89
N PRO A 118 8.22 -10.08 13.17
CA PRO A 118 8.62 -11.43 13.51
C PRO A 118 9.38 -11.45 14.85
N HIS A 119 9.31 -12.58 15.54
CA HIS A 119 10.15 -12.86 16.70
C HIS A 119 11.58 -13.23 16.23
N SER A 120 12.29 -12.30 15.60
CA SER A 120 13.65 -12.58 15.13
C SER A 120 14.67 -12.33 16.21
N ARG A 121 15.49 -13.33 16.52
CA ARG A 121 16.75 -13.17 17.21
C ARG A 121 17.72 -12.48 16.24
N GLY A 122 18.18 -11.26 16.53
CA GLY A 122 19.22 -10.60 15.71
C GLY A 122 18.93 -9.16 15.28
N ARG A 123 17.78 -8.58 15.57
CA ARG A 123 17.60 -7.12 15.46
C ARG A 123 18.27 -6.43 16.66
N SER A 124 18.98 -5.34 16.42
CA SER A 124 19.59 -4.50 17.47
C SER A 124 18.54 -3.82 18.34
N GLN A 125 17.35 -3.57 17.81
CA GLN A 125 16.21 -2.93 18.44
C GLN A 125 15.11 -3.93 18.76
N SER A 126 14.52 -3.85 19.96
CA SER A 126 13.36 -4.67 20.31
C SER A 126 12.11 -4.26 19.53
N ARG A 127 11.14 -5.17 19.38
CA ARG A 127 9.85 -4.86 18.72
C ARG A 127 9.12 -3.72 19.44
N ALA A 128 9.17 -3.70 20.77
CA ALA A 128 8.52 -2.67 21.56
C ALA A 128 9.15 -1.28 21.34
N GLU A 129 10.47 -1.19 21.22
CA GLU A 129 11.17 0.05 20.89
C GLU A 129 10.80 0.52 19.49
N ARG A 130 10.88 -0.36 18.48
CA ARG A 130 10.47 -0.02 17.11
C ARG A 130 9.01 0.42 17.03
N ALA A 131 8.11 -0.26 17.75
CA ALA A 131 6.69 0.11 17.77
C ALA A 131 6.46 1.48 18.43
N ARG A 132 7.22 1.84 19.48
CA ARG A 132 7.16 3.18 20.11
C ARG A 132 7.67 4.27 19.16
N ASP A 133 8.77 4.01 18.46
CA ASP A 133 9.30 4.95 17.48
C ASP A 133 8.28 5.24 16.39
N LEU A 134 7.66 4.19 15.83
CA LEU A 134 6.60 4.33 14.84
C LEU A 134 5.38 5.09 15.39
N LEU A 135 4.97 4.84 16.65
CA LEU A 135 3.90 5.61 17.27
C LEU A 135 4.29 7.09 17.45
N ALA A 136 5.54 7.36 17.79
CA ALA A 136 6.05 8.73 17.94
C ALA A 136 6.08 9.45 16.58
N GLU A 137 6.54 8.78 15.50
CA GLU A 137 6.49 9.29 14.12
C GLU A 137 5.05 9.63 13.66
N MET A 138 4.07 8.84 14.12
CA MET A 138 2.64 9.08 13.87
C MET A 138 2.02 10.15 14.79
N GLY A 139 2.79 10.75 15.70
CA GLY A 139 2.27 11.68 16.70
C GLY A 139 1.38 11.02 17.77
N LEU A 140 1.60 9.75 18.07
CA LEU A 140 0.79 8.92 18.97
C LEU A 140 1.58 8.37 20.18
N ALA A 141 2.69 8.98 20.56
CA ALA A 141 3.53 8.51 21.66
C ALA A 141 2.74 8.31 22.98
N SER A 142 1.74 9.17 23.27
CA SER A 142 0.89 9.05 24.46
C SER A 142 -0.21 7.98 24.35
N ALA A 143 -0.38 7.38 23.18
CA ALA A 143 -1.47 6.44 22.91
C ALA A 143 -1.05 4.96 22.99
N GLU A 144 0.18 4.65 23.34
CA GLU A 144 0.75 3.29 23.25
C GLU A 144 -0.10 2.21 23.94
N ARG A 145 -0.74 2.55 25.07
CA ARG A 145 -1.54 1.63 25.89
C ARG A 145 -3.03 1.63 25.53
N ARG A 146 -3.49 2.60 24.73
CA ARG A 146 -4.91 2.70 24.35
C ARG A 146 -5.29 1.58 23.38
N VAL A 147 -6.45 0.98 23.59
CA VAL A 147 -7.07 0.02 22.66
C VAL A 147 -7.84 0.75 21.56
N PRO A 148 -8.15 0.13 20.41
CA PRO A 148 -8.83 0.78 19.29
C PRO A 148 -10.13 1.52 19.65
N ALA A 149 -10.89 1.04 20.62
CA ALA A 149 -12.11 1.70 21.11
C ALA A 149 -11.86 3.06 21.80
N GLN A 150 -10.64 3.31 22.26
CA GLN A 150 -10.21 4.53 22.92
C GLN A 150 -9.49 5.52 21.98
N LEU A 151 -9.41 5.18 20.70
CA LEU A 151 -8.76 5.96 19.66
C LEU A 151 -9.80 6.61 18.75
N SER A 152 -9.56 7.85 18.30
CA SER A 152 -10.34 8.47 17.23
C SER A 152 -10.16 7.74 15.90
N GLY A 153 -10.97 8.04 14.89
CA GLY A 153 -10.82 7.48 13.54
C GLY A 153 -9.44 7.71 12.96
N GLY A 154 -8.97 8.97 13.00
CA GLY A 154 -7.64 9.33 12.52
C GLY A 154 -6.50 8.71 13.34
N GLU A 155 -6.66 8.55 14.67
CA GLU A 155 -5.66 7.85 15.49
C GLU A 155 -5.59 6.36 15.14
N ARG A 156 -6.74 5.69 14.94
CA ARG A 156 -6.77 4.29 14.46
C ARG A 156 -6.08 4.13 13.12
N GLN A 157 -6.33 5.07 12.19
CA GLN A 157 -5.67 5.07 10.88
C GLN A 157 -4.15 5.18 11.02
N ARG A 158 -3.66 6.10 11.84
CA ARG A 158 -2.21 6.26 12.07
C ARG A 158 -1.59 5.02 12.73
N VAL A 159 -2.28 4.34 13.64
CA VAL A 159 -1.83 3.05 14.18
C VAL A 159 -1.78 1.98 13.11
N ALA A 160 -2.77 1.92 12.19
CA ALA A 160 -2.78 0.97 11.08
C ALA A 160 -1.60 1.20 10.12
N ILE A 161 -1.26 2.47 9.84
CA ILE A 161 -0.08 2.83 9.04
C ILE A 161 1.21 2.44 9.77
N ALA A 162 1.35 2.78 11.04
CA ALA A 162 2.51 2.37 11.84
C ALA A 162 2.71 0.85 11.81
N ARG A 163 1.61 0.08 11.90
CA ARG A 163 1.64 -1.37 11.77
C ARG A 163 2.09 -1.82 10.38
N ALA A 164 1.61 -1.17 9.33
CA ALA A 164 1.99 -1.48 7.96
C ALA A 164 3.49 -1.22 7.71
N LEU A 165 4.08 -0.22 8.39
CA LEU A 165 5.49 0.15 8.29
C LEU A 165 6.42 -0.60 9.25
N ALA A 166 5.88 -1.49 10.09
CA ALA A 166 6.62 -2.15 11.17
C ALA A 166 7.88 -2.90 10.72
N ASN A 167 7.89 -3.38 9.48
CA ASN A 167 9.00 -4.14 8.89
C ASN A 167 9.76 -3.40 7.79
N ASP A 168 9.64 -2.07 7.70
CA ASP A 168 10.30 -1.22 6.70
C ASP A 168 10.00 -1.66 5.25
N PRO A 169 8.72 -1.83 4.86
CA PRO A 169 8.37 -2.33 3.53
C PRO A 169 8.74 -1.32 2.45
N GLY A 170 9.24 -1.81 1.31
CA GLY A 170 9.50 -0.98 0.14
C GLY A 170 8.23 -0.50 -0.58
N ILE A 171 7.09 -1.12 -0.31
CA ILE A 171 5.79 -0.83 -0.94
C ILE A 171 4.71 -0.67 0.13
N LEU A 172 3.94 0.42 0.06
CA LEU A 172 2.74 0.64 0.85
C LEU A 172 1.52 0.57 -0.06
N LEU A 173 0.62 -0.37 0.20
CA LEU A 173 -0.65 -0.54 -0.49
C LEU A 173 -1.77 -0.06 0.43
N ALA A 174 -2.59 0.89 -0.02
CA ALA A 174 -3.66 1.48 0.78
C ALA A 174 -5.00 1.39 0.04
N ASP A 175 -5.99 0.74 0.63
CA ASP A 175 -7.34 0.61 0.09
C ASP A 175 -8.29 1.55 0.82
N GLU A 176 -8.76 2.61 0.15
CA GLU A 176 -9.68 3.65 0.68
C GLU A 176 -9.27 4.17 2.07
N PRO A 177 -8.00 4.57 2.28
CA PRO A 177 -7.49 4.83 3.62
C PRO A 177 -8.07 6.08 4.28
N THR A 178 -8.74 6.94 3.51
CA THR A 178 -9.31 8.23 3.97
C THR A 178 -10.81 8.20 4.17
N GLY A 179 -11.50 7.12 3.79
CA GLY A 179 -12.97 7.06 3.76
C GLY A 179 -13.68 7.25 5.12
N SER A 180 -12.96 7.22 6.23
CA SER A 180 -13.49 7.45 7.59
C SER A 180 -12.89 8.67 8.29
N LEU A 181 -12.16 9.53 7.56
CA LEU A 181 -11.45 10.68 8.10
C LEU A 181 -12.21 11.99 7.78
N ASP A 182 -12.12 12.97 8.66
CA ASP A 182 -12.47 14.35 8.35
C ASP A 182 -11.38 15.02 7.50
N SER A 183 -11.69 16.17 6.87
CA SER A 183 -10.79 16.87 5.94
C SER A 183 -9.43 17.20 6.56
N ALA A 184 -9.39 17.67 7.80
CA ALA A 184 -8.12 17.98 8.49
C ALA A 184 -7.27 16.72 8.72
N SER A 185 -7.91 15.58 9.00
CA SER A 185 -7.24 14.30 9.15
C SER A 185 -6.74 13.74 7.81
N VAL A 186 -7.44 14.02 6.69
CA VAL A 186 -7.00 13.68 5.33
C VAL A 186 -5.71 14.42 4.99
N ASP A 187 -5.64 15.74 5.21
CA ASP A 187 -4.44 16.53 4.94
C ASP A 187 -3.23 16.02 5.73
N ASN A 188 -3.42 15.74 7.02
CA ASN A 188 -2.37 15.18 7.87
C ASN A 188 -1.91 13.79 7.37
N PHE A 189 -2.84 12.97 6.89
CA PHE A 189 -2.54 11.67 6.32
C PHE A 189 -1.70 11.78 5.04
N LEU A 190 -2.09 12.67 4.10
CA LEU A 190 -1.34 12.90 2.87
C LEU A 190 0.06 13.46 3.13
N GLN A 191 0.20 14.39 4.08
CA GLN A 191 1.51 14.88 4.51
C GLN A 191 2.39 13.76 5.09
N LEU A 192 1.79 12.85 5.87
CA LEU A 192 2.48 11.68 6.39
C LEU A 192 2.99 10.79 5.25
N LEU A 193 2.15 10.46 4.25
CA LEU A 193 2.55 9.64 3.10
C LEU A 193 3.72 10.29 2.31
N ARG A 194 3.65 11.61 2.08
CA ARG A 194 4.72 12.36 1.41
C ARG A 194 6.04 12.29 2.18
N ARG A 195 5.97 12.43 3.51
CA ARG A 195 7.15 12.33 4.38
C ARG A 195 7.74 10.92 4.35
N LEU A 196 6.92 9.88 4.51
CA LEU A 196 7.37 8.48 4.43
C LEU A 196 8.07 8.17 3.12
N ARG A 197 7.52 8.68 2.01
CA ARG A 197 8.14 8.56 0.70
C ARG A 197 9.50 9.26 0.65
N ALA A 198 9.59 10.50 1.13
CA ALA A 198 10.82 11.29 1.09
C ALA A 198 11.92 10.72 1.99
N GLU A 199 11.57 10.22 3.18
CA GLU A 199 12.53 9.75 4.19
C GLU A 199 12.94 8.28 3.96
N HIS A 200 12.01 7.42 3.51
CA HIS A 200 12.23 5.97 3.39
C HIS A 200 12.26 5.47 1.94
N GLY A 201 11.98 6.32 0.95
CA GLY A 201 11.91 5.89 -0.45
C GLY A 201 10.75 4.92 -0.74
N THR A 202 9.73 4.89 0.14
CA THR A 202 8.60 3.97 0.03
C THR A 202 7.79 4.26 -1.23
N THR A 203 7.51 3.23 -2.02
CA THR A 203 6.57 3.29 -3.15
C THR A 203 5.15 3.17 -2.62
N ILE A 204 4.23 4.02 -3.07
CA ILE A 204 2.87 4.06 -2.55
C ILE A 204 1.88 3.78 -3.68
N VAL A 205 1.00 2.81 -3.48
CA VAL A 205 -0.16 2.56 -4.35
C VAL A 205 -1.42 2.70 -3.50
N MET A 206 -2.22 3.72 -3.80
CA MET A 206 -3.42 4.04 -3.04
C MET A 206 -4.65 3.93 -3.93
N VAL A 207 -5.64 3.18 -3.49
CA VAL A 207 -6.97 3.15 -4.07
C VAL A 207 -7.83 4.21 -3.37
N THR A 208 -8.51 5.05 -4.13
CA THR A 208 -9.44 6.03 -3.59
C THR A 208 -10.52 6.39 -4.63
N HIS A 209 -11.68 6.80 -4.14
CA HIS A 209 -12.74 7.41 -4.97
C HIS A 209 -12.78 8.94 -4.80
N ASP A 210 -11.93 9.50 -3.93
CA ASP A 210 -11.83 10.93 -3.69
C ASP A 210 -10.79 11.55 -4.63
N ASN A 211 -11.23 12.47 -5.50
CA ASN A 211 -10.38 13.12 -6.49
C ASN A 211 -9.34 14.06 -5.87
N GLU A 212 -9.64 14.70 -4.73
CA GLU A 212 -8.70 15.56 -4.04
C GLU A 212 -7.55 14.75 -3.44
N VAL A 213 -7.90 13.59 -2.87
CA VAL A 213 -6.92 12.64 -2.36
C VAL A 213 -6.09 12.03 -3.48
N ALA A 214 -6.71 11.70 -4.62
CA ALA A 214 -6.03 11.17 -5.79
C ALA A 214 -5.02 12.16 -6.39
N ALA A 215 -5.35 13.45 -6.42
CA ALA A 215 -4.49 14.52 -6.93
C ALA A 215 -3.21 14.73 -6.10
N ALA A 216 -3.11 14.16 -4.90
CA ALA A 216 -1.90 14.20 -4.10
C ALA A 216 -0.80 13.22 -4.58
N ALA A 217 -1.13 12.28 -5.46
CA ALA A 217 -0.21 11.34 -6.07
C ALA A 217 0.55 11.97 -7.25
N ASP A 218 1.69 11.36 -7.64
CA ASP A 218 2.44 11.80 -8.82
C ASP A 218 1.70 11.44 -10.10
N ARG A 219 0.94 10.34 -10.06
CA ARG A 219 0.17 9.82 -11.19
C ARG A 219 -1.10 9.16 -10.71
N THR A 220 -2.17 9.40 -11.46
CA THR A 220 -3.47 8.74 -11.26
C THR A 220 -3.74 7.75 -12.40
N ILE A 221 -4.12 6.53 -12.03
CA ILE A 221 -4.57 5.46 -12.94
C ILE A 221 -6.07 5.31 -12.75
N GLU A 222 -6.83 5.57 -13.82
CA GLU A 222 -8.27 5.41 -13.81
C GLU A 222 -8.65 4.00 -14.29
N MET A 223 -9.54 3.34 -13.54
CA MET A 223 -10.08 2.02 -13.87
C MET A 223 -11.58 2.07 -14.09
N SER A 224 -12.06 1.36 -15.11
CA SER A 224 -13.48 1.07 -15.34
C SER A 224 -13.63 -0.35 -15.85
N ASP A 225 -14.66 -1.06 -15.36
CA ASP A 225 -15.04 -2.41 -15.81
C ASP A 225 -13.87 -3.40 -15.88
N GLY A 226 -13.02 -3.37 -14.85
CA GLY A 226 -11.87 -4.26 -14.75
C GLY A 226 -10.68 -3.89 -15.63
N ARG A 227 -10.68 -2.73 -16.29
CA ARG A 227 -9.62 -2.28 -17.21
C ARG A 227 -9.03 -0.95 -16.78
N VAL A 228 -7.78 -0.70 -17.14
CA VAL A 228 -7.19 0.63 -17.09
C VAL A 228 -7.69 1.41 -18.31
N VAL A 229 -8.35 2.55 -18.06
CA VAL A 229 -8.90 3.41 -19.14
C VAL A 229 -8.01 4.61 -19.41
N MET A 230 -7.30 5.12 -18.38
CA MET A 230 -6.43 6.27 -18.51
C MET A 230 -5.34 6.28 -17.43
N ALA A 231 -4.19 6.91 -17.73
CA ALA A 231 -3.16 7.23 -16.74
C ALA A 231 -2.72 8.69 -16.96
N HIS A 232 -2.88 9.51 -15.92
CA HIS A 232 -2.50 10.92 -15.93
C HIS A 232 -1.31 11.13 -14.99
N VAL A 233 -0.35 11.94 -15.42
CA VAL A 233 0.69 12.52 -14.55
C VAL A 233 0.08 13.77 -13.92
N SER A 234 0.13 13.89 -12.61
CA SER A 234 -0.40 15.02 -11.84
C SER A 234 0.52 16.23 -11.92
#